data_0cfbaaa5fdec251117554bf88154db72
#
_entry.id   0cfbaaa5fdec251117554bf88154db72
#
_cell.length_a   1.000
_cell.length_b   1.000
_cell.length_c   1.000
_cell.angle_alpha   90.00
_cell.angle_beta   90.00
_cell.angle_gamma   90.00
#
_symmetry.space_group_name_H-M   'P 1'
#
loop_
_entity.id
_entity.type
_entity.pdbx_description
1 polymer ?
#
loop_
_entity_poly.entity_id
_entity_poly.type
_entity_poly.pdbx_seq_one_letter_code
_entity_poly.pdbx_strand_id
1 'polypeptide(L)'
;NYDPRAKLMQETCNEVLSELGLEKDPLFALAKQLEKIALEDDYFVQRKLYPNVDFYSGIVQRAIGIPVNLFTGIFALARTVGWIAQLNEMIGDPEYKIGRPRQLFTGAARRDMPPTAKR
;
A
#
# COMPACT_ATOMS: atom_id res chain seq x y z
N ASN A 1 -6.72 12.11 -6.32
CA ASN A 1 -6.13 11.28 -7.39
C ASN A 1 -6.06 9.84 -6.93
N TYR A 2 -6.30 8.91 -7.86
CA TYR A 2 -6.11 7.48 -7.60
C TYR A 2 -4.63 7.19 -7.34
N ASP A 3 -4.33 6.44 -6.27
CA ASP A 3 -2.94 6.11 -5.93
C ASP A 3 -2.36 5.13 -6.96
N PRO A 4 -1.26 5.46 -7.65
CA PRO A 4 -0.67 4.58 -8.66
C PRO A 4 -0.23 3.22 -8.11
N ARG A 5 0.10 3.14 -6.81
CA ARG A 5 0.44 1.87 -6.15
C ARG A 5 -0.78 0.96 -6.01
N ALA A 6 -1.98 1.53 -5.87
CA ALA A 6 -3.22 0.76 -5.76
C ALA A 6 -3.50 -0.04 -7.04
N LYS A 7 -3.15 0.49 -8.22
CA LYS A 7 -3.28 -0.24 -9.48
C LYS A 7 -2.40 -1.50 -9.51
N LEU A 8 -1.14 -1.36 -9.13
CA LEU A 8 -0.22 -2.51 -9.07
C LEU A 8 -0.71 -3.56 -8.06
N MET A 9 -1.17 -3.11 -6.89
CA MET A 9 -1.74 -4.02 -5.88
C MET A 9 -3.03 -4.69 -6.35
N GLN A 10 -3.84 -4.03 -7.15
CA GLN A 10 -5.03 -4.61 -7.79
C GLN A 10 -4.65 -5.77 -8.74
N GLU A 11 -3.65 -5.55 -9.57
CA GLU A 11 -3.13 -6.56 -10.49
C GLU A 11 -2.61 -7.78 -9.71
N THR A 12 -1.74 -7.57 -8.71
CA THR A 12 -1.24 -8.63 -7.82
C THR A 12 -2.38 -9.36 -7.08
N CYS A 13 -3.39 -8.63 -6.61
CA CYS A 13 -4.55 -9.22 -5.95
C CYS A 13 -5.30 -10.19 -6.89
N ASN A 14 -5.52 -9.80 -8.13
CA ASN A 14 -6.18 -10.65 -9.13
C ASN A 14 -5.36 -11.91 -9.44
N GLU A 15 -4.05 -11.77 -9.62
CA GLU A 15 -3.13 -12.89 -9.85
C GLU A 15 -3.18 -13.88 -8.68
N VAL A 16 -3.05 -13.41 -7.44
CA VAL A 16 -3.08 -14.27 -6.24
C VAL A 16 -4.42 -15.01 -6.10
N LEU A 17 -5.54 -14.32 -6.31
CA LEU A 17 -6.86 -14.96 -6.24
C LEU A 17 -7.04 -16.01 -7.31
N SER A 18 -6.53 -15.77 -8.52
CA SER A 18 -6.58 -16.73 -9.63
C SER A 18 -5.70 -17.95 -9.36
N GLU A 19 -4.45 -17.76 -8.94
CA GLU A 19 -3.52 -18.85 -8.61
C GLU A 19 -4.04 -19.73 -7.48
N LEU A 20 -4.70 -19.16 -6.49
CA LEU A 20 -5.27 -19.90 -5.36
C LEU A 20 -6.66 -20.49 -5.64
N GLY A 21 -7.25 -20.22 -6.81
CA GLY A 21 -8.60 -20.66 -7.17
C GLY A 21 -9.71 -20.06 -6.31
N LEU A 22 -9.48 -18.88 -5.73
CA LEU A 22 -10.39 -18.21 -4.80
C LEU A 22 -11.34 -17.20 -5.48
N GLU A 23 -11.34 -17.10 -6.78
CA GLU A 23 -12.14 -16.15 -7.56
C GLU A 23 -13.66 -16.27 -7.26
N LYS A 24 -14.11 -17.48 -6.92
CA LYS A 24 -15.53 -17.78 -6.61
C LYS A 24 -15.84 -17.75 -5.10
N ASP A 25 -14.88 -17.46 -4.26
CA ASP A 25 -15.15 -17.32 -2.82
C ASP A 25 -16.09 -16.13 -2.59
N PRO A 26 -17.19 -16.30 -1.82
CA PRO A 26 -18.20 -15.27 -1.65
C PRO A 26 -17.67 -13.95 -1.10
N LEU A 27 -16.68 -14.00 -0.22
CA LEU A 27 -16.10 -12.79 0.37
C LEU A 27 -15.26 -12.01 -0.64
N PHE A 28 -14.44 -12.71 -1.43
CA PHE A 28 -13.63 -12.06 -2.47
C PHE A 28 -14.50 -11.57 -3.62
N ALA A 29 -15.57 -12.29 -3.97
CA ALA A 29 -16.57 -11.83 -4.92
C ALA A 29 -17.25 -10.53 -4.45
N LEU A 30 -17.62 -10.45 -3.16
CA LEU A 30 -18.18 -9.24 -2.56
C LEU A 30 -17.17 -8.07 -2.59
N ALA A 31 -15.90 -8.32 -2.27
CA ALA A 31 -14.85 -7.30 -2.33
C ALA A 31 -14.68 -6.77 -3.76
N LYS A 32 -14.71 -7.62 -4.78
CA LYS A 32 -14.65 -7.22 -6.19
C LYS A 32 -15.88 -6.42 -6.64
N GLN A 33 -17.05 -6.73 -6.13
CA GLN A 33 -18.26 -5.91 -6.37
C GLN A 33 -18.14 -4.52 -5.74
N LEU A 34 -17.64 -4.45 -4.51
CA LEU A 34 -17.42 -3.18 -3.83
C LEU A 34 -16.38 -2.33 -4.58
N GLU A 35 -15.30 -2.94 -5.04
CA GLU A 35 -14.28 -2.29 -5.88
C GLU A 35 -14.91 -1.66 -7.12
N LYS A 36 -15.72 -2.43 -7.86
CA LYS A 36 -16.41 -1.95 -9.06
C LYS A 36 -17.30 -0.75 -8.76
N ILE A 37 -18.11 -0.83 -7.71
CA ILE A 37 -18.98 0.28 -7.29
C ILE A 37 -18.13 1.52 -6.96
N ALA A 38 -17.06 1.36 -6.19
CA ALA A 38 -16.20 2.49 -5.80
C ALA A 38 -15.46 3.15 -6.98
N LEU A 39 -15.25 2.42 -8.07
CA LEU A 39 -14.60 2.94 -9.28
C LEU A 39 -15.58 3.56 -10.29
N GLU A 40 -16.85 3.15 -10.29
CA GLU A 40 -17.84 3.51 -11.32
C GLU A 40 -18.95 4.43 -10.79
N ASP A 41 -19.33 4.36 -9.53
CA ASP A 41 -20.43 5.13 -8.97
C ASP A 41 -20.09 6.60 -8.79
N ASP A 42 -20.96 7.48 -9.25
CA ASP A 42 -20.77 8.93 -9.25
C ASP A 42 -20.50 9.51 -7.85
N TYR A 43 -21.08 8.93 -6.80
CA TYR A 43 -20.85 9.38 -5.43
C TYR A 43 -19.36 9.27 -5.03
N PHE A 44 -18.73 8.14 -5.37
CA PHE A 44 -17.33 7.87 -5.07
C PHE A 44 -16.40 8.66 -6.00
N VAL A 45 -16.69 8.65 -7.30
CA VAL A 45 -15.86 9.29 -8.34
C VAL A 45 -15.77 10.80 -8.12
N GLN A 46 -16.90 11.48 -7.89
CA GLN A 46 -16.93 12.93 -7.67
C GLN A 46 -16.19 13.34 -6.39
N ARG A 47 -16.19 12.49 -5.37
CA ARG A 47 -15.49 12.71 -4.10
C ARG A 47 -14.06 12.18 -4.09
N LYS A 48 -13.62 11.56 -5.18
CA LYS A 48 -12.28 10.94 -5.32
C LYS A 48 -12.01 9.86 -4.26
N LEU A 49 -13.04 9.12 -3.90
CA LEU A 49 -12.98 8.02 -2.93
C LEU A 49 -12.73 6.71 -3.67
N TYR A 50 -11.48 6.39 -3.89
CA TYR A 50 -11.08 5.19 -4.61
C TYR A 50 -10.53 4.12 -3.64
N PRO A 51 -10.62 2.82 -4.00
CA PRO A 51 -9.93 1.78 -3.27
C PRO A 51 -8.43 2.10 -3.20
N ASN A 52 -7.87 1.97 -2.01
CA ASN A 52 -6.45 2.26 -1.76
C ASN A 52 -5.61 0.97 -1.66
N VAL A 53 -4.33 1.13 -1.37
CA VAL A 53 -3.40 0.00 -1.20
C VAL A 53 -3.86 -0.95 -0.10
N ASP A 54 -4.42 -0.43 1.00
CA ASP A 54 -4.85 -1.25 2.15
C ASP A 54 -6.04 -2.15 1.80
N PHE A 55 -6.93 -1.70 0.91
CA PHE A 55 -8.03 -2.51 0.42
C PHE A 55 -7.51 -3.78 -0.28
N TYR A 56 -6.58 -3.64 -1.20
CA TYR A 56 -6.03 -4.76 -1.96
C TYR A 56 -5.09 -5.63 -1.13
N SER A 57 -4.22 -5.03 -0.32
CA SER A 57 -3.31 -5.79 0.54
C SER A 57 -4.08 -6.61 1.58
N GLY A 58 -5.19 -6.11 2.10
CA GLY A 58 -6.07 -6.85 2.99
C GLY A 58 -6.65 -8.10 2.34
N ILE A 59 -7.08 -8.01 1.08
CA ILE A 59 -7.57 -9.15 0.31
C ILE A 59 -6.46 -10.19 0.10
N VAL A 60 -5.28 -9.75 -0.34
CA VAL A 60 -4.11 -10.63 -0.57
C VAL A 60 -3.69 -11.33 0.73
N GLN A 61 -3.53 -10.60 1.82
CA GLN A 61 -3.15 -11.17 3.12
C GLN A 61 -4.15 -12.24 3.59
N ARG A 62 -5.44 -11.97 3.44
CA ARG A 62 -6.47 -12.96 3.78
C ARG A 62 -6.42 -14.18 2.86
N ALA A 63 -6.22 -13.99 1.56
CA ALA A 63 -6.13 -15.07 0.59
C ALA A 63 -4.99 -16.06 0.89
N ILE A 64 -3.84 -15.55 1.36
CA ILE A 64 -2.69 -16.37 1.78
C ILE A 64 -2.78 -16.87 3.23
N GLY A 65 -3.93 -16.68 3.91
CA GLY A 65 -4.23 -17.26 5.21
C GLY A 65 -3.80 -16.42 6.43
N ILE A 66 -3.42 -15.16 6.26
CA ILE A 66 -3.11 -14.28 7.39
C ILE A 66 -4.42 -13.84 8.06
N PRO A 67 -4.57 -14.05 9.37
CA PRO A 67 -5.75 -13.59 10.11
C PRO A 67 -5.85 -12.06 10.12
N VAL A 68 -7.08 -11.54 10.01
CA VAL A 68 -7.35 -10.08 9.93
C VAL A 68 -6.76 -9.31 11.13
N ASN A 69 -6.78 -9.88 12.32
CA ASN A 69 -6.22 -9.27 13.54
C ASN A 69 -4.69 -9.12 13.51
N LEU A 70 -4.00 -9.76 12.58
CA LEU A 70 -2.55 -9.62 12.38
C LEU A 70 -2.16 -8.59 11.31
N PHE A 71 -3.10 -8.03 10.55
CA PHE A 71 -2.80 -7.10 9.45
C PHE A 71 -1.99 -5.89 9.91
N THR A 72 -2.37 -5.26 11.02
CA THR A 72 -1.61 -4.15 11.60
C THR A 72 -0.21 -4.57 12.04
N GLY A 73 -0.06 -5.78 12.60
CA GLY A 73 1.24 -6.33 12.97
C GLY A 73 2.16 -6.56 11.77
N ILE A 74 1.63 -7.12 10.69
CA ILE A 74 2.35 -7.31 9.41
C ILE A 74 2.75 -5.96 8.81
N PHE A 75 1.85 -4.96 8.85
CA PHE A 75 2.17 -3.63 8.41
C PHE A 75 3.32 -3.01 9.23
N ALA A 76 3.28 -3.11 10.56
CA ALA A 76 4.33 -2.61 11.43
C ALA A 76 5.68 -3.31 11.16
N LEU A 77 5.67 -4.63 10.95
CA LEU A 77 6.86 -5.39 10.59
C LEU A 77 7.48 -4.86 9.29
N ALA A 78 6.69 -4.73 8.25
CA ALA A 78 7.14 -4.22 6.95
C ALA A 78 7.63 -2.77 7.03
N ARG A 79 6.99 -1.92 7.85
CA ARG A 79 7.34 -0.52 8.02
C ARG A 79 8.57 -0.30 8.90
N THR A 80 9.02 -1.28 9.68
CA THR A 80 10.17 -1.16 10.58
C THR A 80 11.44 -0.70 9.84
N VAL A 81 11.67 -1.18 8.63
CA VAL A 81 12.80 -0.73 7.79
C VAL A 81 12.71 0.78 7.50
N GLY A 82 11.51 1.26 7.17
CA GLY A 82 11.28 2.69 6.93
C GLY A 82 11.47 3.54 8.20
N TRP A 83 11.05 3.05 9.36
CA TRP A 83 11.29 3.73 10.64
C TRP A 83 12.76 3.81 10.99
N ILE A 84 13.53 2.73 10.75
CA ILE A 84 14.99 2.73 10.97
C ILE A 84 15.66 3.73 10.03
N ALA A 85 15.28 3.79 8.76
CA ALA A 85 15.81 4.75 7.80
C ALA A 85 15.55 6.20 8.26
N GLN A 86 14.31 6.51 8.65
CA GLN A 86 13.93 7.83 9.17
C GLN A 86 14.69 8.19 10.46
N LEU A 87 14.83 7.22 11.36
CA LEU A 87 15.59 7.41 12.60
C LEU A 87 17.04 7.73 12.33
N ASN A 88 17.69 7.03 11.39
CA ASN A 88 19.08 7.27 11.02
C ASN A 88 19.26 8.65 10.41
N GLU A 89 18.36 9.08 9.53
CA GLU A 89 18.40 10.45 8.98
C GLU A 89 18.24 11.49 10.09
N MET A 90 17.27 11.28 10.98
CA MET A 90 16.99 12.19 12.08
C MET A 90 18.19 12.33 13.05
N ILE A 91 18.87 11.24 13.42
CA ILE A 91 20.04 11.28 14.30
C ILE A 91 21.21 11.98 13.62
N GLY A 92 21.34 11.84 12.29
CA GLY A 92 22.38 12.50 11.50
C GLY A 92 22.13 13.98 11.21
N ASP A 93 20.94 14.52 11.50
CA ASP A 93 20.59 15.90 11.25
C ASP A 93 21.04 16.80 12.42
N PRO A 94 21.97 17.76 12.20
CA PRO A 94 22.41 18.67 13.25
C PRO A 94 21.29 19.61 13.77
N GLU A 95 20.20 19.78 13.01
CA GLU A 95 19.03 20.54 13.41
C GLU A 95 17.93 19.67 14.03
N TYR A 96 18.24 18.43 14.37
CA TYR A 96 17.31 17.50 14.97
C TYR A 96 16.55 18.10 16.16
N LYS A 97 15.24 18.01 16.08
CA LYS A 97 14.33 18.36 17.19
C LYS A 97 13.02 17.59 17.09
N ILE A 98 12.40 17.34 18.22
CA ILE A 98 11.05 16.78 18.27
C ILE A 98 10.05 17.87 17.86
N GLY A 99 9.20 17.57 16.87
CA GLY A 99 8.19 18.49 16.38
C GLY A 99 7.35 17.92 15.26
N ARG A 100 6.41 18.72 14.73
CA ARG A 100 5.73 18.40 13.47
C ARG A 100 6.46 19.08 12.31
N PRO A 101 7.30 18.38 11.57
CA PRO A 101 7.97 18.96 10.41
C PRO A 101 6.93 19.28 9.32
N ARG A 102 7.18 20.35 8.59
CA ARG A 102 6.56 20.59 7.28
C ARG A 102 7.58 20.15 6.24
N GLN A 103 7.37 18.95 5.71
CA GLN A 103 8.32 18.36 4.77
C GLN A 103 8.27 19.11 3.43
N LEU A 104 9.46 19.48 2.95
CA LEU A 104 9.70 19.88 1.58
C LEU A 104 10.65 18.86 0.95
N PHE A 105 10.18 18.18 -0.11
CA PHE A 105 11.03 17.24 -0.81
C PHE A 105 12.12 18.00 -1.58
N THR A 106 13.38 17.75 -1.24
CA THR A 106 14.56 18.36 -1.87
C THR A 106 15.39 17.38 -2.70
N GLY A 107 14.96 16.13 -2.77
CA GLY A 107 15.61 15.08 -3.55
C GLY A 107 15.35 15.17 -5.05
N ALA A 108 15.93 14.25 -5.80
CA ALA A 108 15.69 14.13 -7.25
C ALA A 108 14.22 13.82 -7.53
N ALA A 109 13.60 14.56 -8.47
CA ALA A 109 12.19 14.40 -8.82
C ALA A 109 11.88 12.99 -9.38
N ARG A 110 12.83 12.41 -10.08
CA ARG A 110 12.76 11.04 -10.60
C ARG A 110 14.18 10.47 -10.71
N ARG A 111 14.35 9.22 -10.31
CA ARG A 111 15.58 8.45 -10.52
C ARG A 111 15.26 6.97 -10.64
N ASP A 112 15.99 6.27 -11.49
CA ASP A 112 15.90 4.82 -11.58
C ASP A 112 16.60 4.14 -10.40
N MET A 113 16.14 2.97 -10.02
CA MET A 113 16.76 2.16 -8.98
C MET A 113 18.09 1.59 -9.52
N PRO A 114 19.23 1.89 -8.93
CA PRO A 114 20.48 1.30 -9.37
C PRO A 114 20.51 -0.21 -9.08
N PRO A 115 21.14 -1.02 -9.94
CA PRO A 115 21.36 -2.44 -9.68
C PRO A 115 22.06 -2.65 -8.32
N THR A 116 21.71 -3.75 -7.63
CA THR A 116 22.23 -4.04 -6.27
C THR A 116 23.77 -4.01 -6.20
N ALA A 117 24.45 -4.44 -7.27
CA ALA A 117 25.92 -4.40 -7.37
C ALA A 117 26.53 -2.98 -7.45
N LYS A 118 25.70 -1.94 -7.61
CA LYS A 118 26.15 -0.53 -7.70
C LYS A 118 25.64 0.34 -6.54
N ARG A 119 25.11 -0.28 -5.49
CA ARG A 119 24.64 0.40 -4.27
C ARG A 119 25.73 0.53 -3.24
#